data_dfaaf3f53e50fab4f16e65c1b4c5de22
#
_entry.id   dfaaf3f53e50fab4f16e65c1b4c5de22
#
_cell.length_a   1.000
_cell.length_b   1.000
_cell.length_c   1.000
_cell.angle_alpha   90.00
_cell.angle_beta   90.00
_cell.angle_gamma   90.00
#
_symmetry.space_group_name_H-M   'P 1'
#
loop_
_entity.id
_entity.type
_entity.pdbx_description
1 polymer ?
#
loop_
_entity_poly.entity_id
_entity_poly.type
_entity_poly.pdbx_seq_one_letter_code
_entity_poly.pdbx_strand_id
1 'polypeptide(L)'
;MPTVAIIIISFFAVIVFILLIILLCSLKIVNQTDKYVIERLGKYLCTWDTGIHFLAPFVDRIQKKVSMKEQIYDFPPQPVITKDNVTMQIDTVVFFNVTDPKLFTYGVENPIAGIEALSATTLRNIIGDLDLDQTLTSRDIINTKMRQILDDATDPWGIKVTRVEVKNILPPKDIQSAMEKQMRAEREKREKILIAEGEKTS
;
A
#
# COMPACT_ATOMS: atom_id res chain seq x y z
N MET A 1 25.23 -62.86 18.58
CA MET A 1 24.92 -62.50 17.19
C MET A 1 23.56 -61.81 17.03
N PRO A 2 22.40 -62.29 17.59
CA PRO A 2 21.11 -61.63 17.37
C PRO A 2 20.98 -60.22 18.01
N THR A 3 21.59 -59.96 19.14
CA THR A 3 21.50 -58.68 19.85
C THR A 3 22.19 -57.54 19.09
N VAL A 4 23.30 -57.77 18.43
CA VAL A 4 24.01 -56.77 17.61
C VAL A 4 23.18 -56.43 16.37
N ALA A 5 22.56 -57.40 15.71
CA ALA A 5 21.69 -57.17 14.57
C ALA A 5 20.45 -56.34 14.94
N ILE A 6 19.84 -56.58 16.11
CA ILE A 6 18.71 -55.81 16.64
C ILE A 6 19.11 -54.36 16.87
N ILE A 7 20.28 -54.09 17.45
CA ILE A 7 20.75 -52.74 17.70
C ILE A 7 20.99 -51.97 16.38
N ILE A 8 21.58 -52.63 15.36
CA ILE A 8 21.82 -52.02 14.04
C ILE A 8 20.48 -51.68 13.35
N ILE A 9 19.53 -52.61 13.39
CA ILE A 9 18.17 -52.40 12.80
C ILE A 9 17.46 -51.26 13.50
N SER A 10 17.53 -51.20 14.86
CA SER A 10 16.89 -50.13 15.63
C SER A 10 17.53 -48.78 15.29
N PHE A 11 18.84 -48.69 15.19
CA PHE A 11 19.56 -47.47 14.80
C PHE A 11 19.19 -47.00 13.40
N PHE A 12 19.11 -47.93 12.44
CA PHE A 12 18.69 -47.62 11.08
C PHE A 12 17.25 -47.16 11.03
N ALA A 13 16.34 -47.77 11.80
CA ALA A 13 14.93 -47.35 11.89
C ALA A 13 14.78 -45.91 12.42
N VAL A 14 15.57 -45.54 13.44
CA VAL A 14 15.61 -44.17 13.98
C VAL A 14 16.07 -43.16 12.92
N ILE A 15 17.12 -43.47 12.17
CA ILE A 15 17.62 -42.62 11.11
C ILE A 15 16.53 -42.41 10.01
N VAL A 16 15.91 -43.49 9.56
CA VAL A 16 14.83 -43.41 8.56
C VAL A 16 13.64 -42.60 9.06
N PHE A 17 13.29 -42.75 10.34
CA PHE A 17 12.23 -41.97 10.97
C PHE A 17 12.55 -40.48 11.03
N ILE A 18 13.78 -40.10 11.40
CA ILE A 18 14.27 -38.71 11.40
C ILE A 18 14.23 -38.13 9.98
N LEU A 19 14.70 -38.87 8.97
CA LEU A 19 14.67 -38.44 7.58
C LEU A 19 13.23 -38.23 7.08
N LEU A 20 12.30 -39.10 7.48
CA LEU A 20 10.89 -38.96 7.15
C LEU A 20 10.29 -37.69 7.75
N ILE A 21 10.59 -37.40 9.02
CA ILE A 21 10.14 -36.14 9.69
C ILE A 21 10.69 -34.92 8.96
N ILE A 22 11.98 -34.92 8.62
CA ILE A 22 12.60 -33.82 7.88
C ILE A 22 11.92 -33.63 6.54
N LEU A 23 11.63 -34.68 5.82
CA LEU A 23 10.96 -34.64 4.52
C LEU A 23 9.55 -34.08 4.62
N LEU A 24 8.77 -34.48 5.63
CA LEU A 24 7.41 -33.97 5.87
C LEU A 24 7.44 -32.49 6.27
N CYS A 25 8.38 -32.07 7.08
CA CYS A 25 8.54 -30.66 7.48
C CYS A 25 9.00 -29.75 6.33
N SER A 26 9.64 -30.31 5.31
CA SER A 26 10.12 -29.60 4.14
C SER A 26 9.04 -29.26 3.13
N LEU A 27 7.88 -29.92 3.20
CA LEU A 27 6.76 -29.62 2.33
C LEU A 27 6.07 -28.33 2.79
N LYS A 28 5.94 -27.38 1.85
CA LYS A 28 5.25 -26.09 2.05
C LYS A 28 4.17 -25.93 0.99
N ILE A 29 3.00 -25.48 1.43
CA ILE A 29 1.88 -25.16 0.56
C ILE A 29 1.82 -23.65 0.43
N VAL A 30 1.82 -23.15 -0.80
CA VAL A 30 1.66 -21.73 -1.13
C VAL A 30 0.23 -21.50 -1.57
N ASN A 31 -0.46 -20.57 -0.90
CA ASN A 31 -1.83 -20.20 -1.22
C ASN A 31 -1.90 -19.45 -2.55
N GLN A 32 -3.07 -19.46 -3.19
CA GLN A 32 -3.29 -18.83 -4.50
C GLN A 32 -3.02 -17.32 -4.51
N THR A 33 -3.19 -16.67 -3.37
CA THR A 33 -3.04 -15.21 -3.23
C THR A 33 -1.65 -14.76 -2.84
N ASP A 34 -0.76 -15.70 -2.55
CA ASP A 34 0.56 -15.42 -2.01
C ASP A 34 1.66 -15.94 -2.94
N LYS A 35 2.80 -15.28 -2.91
CA LYS A 35 4.04 -15.76 -3.50
C LYS A 35 5.15 -15.71 -2.45
N TYR A 36 5.99 -16.74 -2.45
CA TYR A 36 7.08 -16.83 -1.47
C TYR A 36 8.41 -16.64 -2.18
N VAL A 37 9.18 -15.67 -1.68
CA VAL A 37 10.54 -15.42 -2.14
C VAL A 37 11.49 -16.30 -1.35
N ILE A 38 12.24 -17.14 -2.06
CA ILE A 38 13.14 -18.15 -1.49
C ILE A 38 14.58 -17.73 -1.67
N GLU A 39 15.32 -17.81 -0.58
CA GLU A 39 16.77 -17.65 -0.56
C GLU A 39 17.46 -18.99 -0.29
N ARG A 40 18.58 -19.17 -0.96
CA ARG A 40 19.51 -20.26 -0.69
C ARG A 40 20.85 -19.67 -0.26
N LEU A 41 21.24 -19.93 1.00
CA LEU A 41 22.49 -19.43 1.60
C LEU A 41 22.67 -17.90 1.40
N GLY A 42 21.58 -17.11 1.56
CA GLY A 42 21.62 -15.66 1.43
C GLY A 42 21.51 -15.12 0.00
N LYS A 43 21.40 -15.99 -1.01
CA LYS A 43 21.19 -15.59 -2.42
C LYS A 43 19.77 -15.91 -2.85
N TYR A 44 19.13 -14.98 -3.58
CA TYR A 44 17.85 -15.24 -4.24
C TYR A 44 17.93 -16.49 -5.11
N LEU A 45 17.04 -17.44 -4.89
CA LEU A 45 16.94 -18.67 -5.67
C LEU A 45 15.79 -18.57 -6.68
N CYS A 46 14.57 -18.41 -6.19
CA CYS A 46 13.36 -18.35 -7.00
C CYS A 46 12.20 -17.76 -6.19
N THR A 47 11.11 -17.48 -6.89
CA THR A 47 9.82 -17.14 -6.30
C THR A 47 8.89 -18.31 -6.50
N TRP A 48 8.27 -18.80 -5.43
CA TRP A 48 7.28 -19.87 -5.50
C TRP A 48 5.91 -19.30 -5.80
N ASP A 49 5.29 -19.88 -6.80
CA ASP A 49 3.88 -19.70 -7.12
C ASP A 49 3.01 -20.64 -6.30
N THR A 50 1.70 -20.58 -6.53
CA THR A 50 0.70 -21.43 -5.87
C THR A 50 1.00 -22.92 -6.08
N GLY A 51 0.89 -23.69 -5.00
CA GLY A 51 1.04 -25.14 -5.06
C GLY A 51 1.89 -25.70 -3.93
N ILE A 52 2.28 -26.96 -4.10
CA ILE A 52 3.15 -27.67 -3.16
C ILE A 52 4.59 -27.51 -3.59
N HIS A 53 5.43 -27.06 -2.67
CA HIS A 53 6.85 -26.86 -2.91
C HIS A 53 7.67 -27.56 -1.82
N PHE A 54 8.89 -27.92 -2.18
CA PHE A 54 9.86 -28.54 -1.28
C PHE A 54 10.92 -27.54 -0.87
N LEU A 55 10.99 -27.26 0.44
CA LEU A 55 12.01 -26.39 1.03
C LEU A 55 13.18 -27.26 1.49
N ALA A 56 14.35 -27.11 0.88
CA ALA A 56 15.53 -27.86 1.33
C ALA A 56 15.92 -27.42 2.75
N PRO A 57 15.85 -28.32 3.75
CA PRO A 57 16.16 -27.98 5.14
C PRO A 57 17.60 -27.51 5.26
N PHE A 58 17.87 -26.56 6.16
CA PHE A 58 19.17 -25.95 6.47
C PHE A 58 19.79 -25.07 5.36
N VAL A 59 19.37 -25.21 4.10
CA VAL A 59 19.94 -24.50 2.96
C VAL A 59 19.03 -23.41 2.44
N ASP A 60 17.74 -23.70 2.33
CA ASP A 60 16.72 -22.79 1.80
C ASP A 60 15.93 -22.11 2.92
N ARG A 61 15.62 -20.83 2.71
CA ARG A 61 14.84 -20.03 3.64
C ARG A 61 13.76 -19.24 2.88
N ILE A 62 12.57 -19.17 3.46
CA ILE A 62 11.53 -18.24 3.00
C ILE A 62 11.92 -16.84 3.51
N GLN A 63 12.36 -15.97 2.60
CA GLN A 63 12.78 -14.61 2.95
C GLN A 63 11.56 -13.72 3.19
N LYS A 64 10.57 -13.78 2.30
CA LYS A 64 9.36 -12.98 2.42
C LYS A 64 8.16 -13.71 1.81
N LYS A 65 7.02 -13.60 2.50
CA LYS A 65 5.72 -13.97 1.96
C LYS A 65 5.06 -12.70 1.44
N VAL A 66 4.73 -12.67 0.18
CA VAL A 66 4.18 -11.50 -0.50
C VAL A 66 2.75 -11.79 -0.92
N SER A 67 1.82 -10.99 -0.45
CA SER A 67 0.43 -11.05 -0.92
C SER A 67 0.30 -10.35 -2.27
N MET A 68 -0.33 -11.04 -3.23
CA MET A 68 -0.60 -10.50 -4.56
C MET A 68 -1.95 -9.76 -4.62
N LYS A 69 -2.68 -9.72 -3.51
CA LYS A 69 -3.94 -8.96 -3.40
C LYS A 69 -3.66 -7.47 -3.38
N GLU A 70 -4.64 -6.69 -3.81
CA GLU A 70 -4.62 -5.25 -3.60
C GLU A 70 -4.53 -4.92 -2.12
N GLN A 71 -3.58 -4.07 -1.77
CA GLN A 71 -3.33 -3.60 -0.42
C GLN A 71 -3.77 -2.14 -0.32
N ILE A 72 -4.31 -1.78 0.83
CA ILE A 72 -4.86 -0.45 1.10
C ILE A 72 -4.13 0.11 2.31
N TYR A 73 -3.50 1.27 2.12
CA TYR A 73 -2.82 1.98 3.20
C TYR A 73 -3.40 3.38 3.36
N ASP A 74 -3.87 3.63 4.58
CA ASP A 74 -4.39 4.92 5.03
C ASP A 74 -3.23 5.67 5.72
N PHE A 75 -2.70 6.69 5.06
CA PHE A 75 -1.60 7.47 5.59
C PHE A 75 -2.12 8.63 6.45
N PRO A 76 -1.39 8.98 7.53
CA PRO A 76 -1.81 10.05 8.44
C PRO A 76 -1.86 11.40 7.72
N PRO A 77 -2.66 12.37 8.24
CA PRO A 77 -2.75 13.71 7.68
C PRO A 77 -1.38 14.38 7.56
N GLN A 78 -1.09 14.88 6.37
CA GLN A 78 0.16 15.57 6.06
C GLN A 78 -0.08 17.09 6.01
N PRO A 79 0.76 17.90 6.67
CA PRO A 79 0.69 19.35 6.55
C PRO A 79 1.20 19.79 5.18
N VAL A 80 0.39 20.54 4.45
CA VAL A 80 0.69 21.10 3.13
C VAL A 80 0.36 22.58 3.10
N ILE A 81 1.03 23.33 2.23
CA ILE A 81 0.81 24.77 2.04
C ILE A 81 0.41 24.98 0.59
N THR A 82 -0.71 25.67 0.39
CA THR A 82 -1.20 26.05 -0.94
C THR A 82 -0.42 27.24 -1.50
N LYS A 83 -0.63 27.51 -2.78
CA LYS A 83 -0.01 28.63 -3.49
C LYS A 83 -0.37 30.00 -2.87
N ASP A 84 -1.58 30.14 -2.35
CA ASP A 84 -2.08 31.31 -1.62
C ASP A 84 -1.71 31.31 -0.12
N ASN A 85 -0.71 30.50 0.26
CA ASN A 85 -0.10 30.43 1.59
C ASN A 85 -1.02 29.99 2.72
N VAL A 86 -2.00 29.13 2.43
CA VAL A 86 -2.86 28.49 3.43
C VAL A 86 -2.30 27.13 3.82
N THR A 87 -2.05 26.93 5.12
CA THR A 87 -1.63 25.63 5.65
C THR A 87 -2.83 24.74 5.87
N MET A 88 -2.81 23.53 5.30
CA MET A 88 -3.90 22.55 5.42
C MET A 88 -3.36 21.20 5.89
N GLN A 89 -4.26 20.36 6.41
CA GLN A 89 -4.00 18.96 6.70
C GLN A 89 -4.76 18.10 5.69
N ILE A 90 -4.03 17.22 4.99
CA ILE A 90 -4.63 16.35 3.97
C ILE A 90 -4.20 14.91 4.24
N ASP A 91 -5.16 14.01 4.36
CA ASP A 91 -4.94 12.57 4.47
C ASP A 91 -5.21 11.89 3.13
N THR A 92 -4.41 10.86 2.86
CA THR A 92 -4.48 10.12 1.60
C THR A 92 -4.56 8.62 1.85
N VAL A 93 -5.30 7.93 0.99
CA VAL A 93 -5.35 6.48 0.95
C VAL A 93 -4.76 6.03 -0.38
N VAL A 94 -3.81 5.11 -0.31
CA VAL A 94 -3.14 4.53 -1.48
C VAL A 94 -3.51 3.07 -1.63
N PHE A 95 -3.97 2.71 -2.82
CA PHE A 95 -4.29 1.35 -3.23
C PHE A 95 -3.20 0.87 -4.18
N PHE A 96 -2.61 -0.26 -3.87
CA PHE A 96 -1.59 -0.83 -4.71
C PHE A 96 -1.57 -2.36 -4.65
N ASN A 97 -0.98 -2.99 -5.63
CA ASN A 97 -0.68 -4.41 -5.65
C ASN A 97 0.80 -4.65 -5.99
N VAL A 98 1.30 -5.79 -5.54
CA VAL A 98 2.66 -6.20 -5.88
C VAL A 98 2.63 -6.92 -7.22
N THR A 99 3.44 -6.46 -8.17
CA THR A 99 3.61 -7.07 -9.50
C THR A 99 4.77 -8.04 -9.54
N ASP A 100 5.88 -7.68 -8.89
CA ASP A 100 7.08 -8.52 -8.79
C ASP A 100 7.51 -8.72 -7.34
N PRO A 101 7.30 -9.92 -6.74
CA PRO A 101 7.70 -10.23 -5.38
C PRO A 101 9.20 -10.12 -5.11
N LYS A 102 10.05 -10.35 -6.12
CA LYS A 102 11.49 -10.24 -5.99
C LYS A 102 11.90 -8.77 -5.83
N LEU A 103 11.42 -7.89 -6.71
CA LEU A 103 11.67 -6.45 -6.62
C LEU A 103 11.08 -5.86 -5.32
N PHE A 104 9.89 -6.31 -4.91
CA PHE A 104 9.27 -5.91 -3.65
C PHE A 104 10.08 -6.32 -2.41
N THR A 105 10.86 -7.39 -2.50
CA THR A 105 11.66 -7.90 -1.38
C THR A 105 13.04 -7.26 -1.32
N TYR A 106 13.66 -6.98 -2.48
CA TYR A 106 15.05 -6.55 -2.56
C TYR A 106 15.24 -5.15 -3.15
N GLY A 107 14.22 -4.58 -3.79
CA GLY A 107 14.32 -3.28 -4.44
C GLY A 107 14.35 -2.11 -3.47
N VAL A 108 13.70 -2.25 -2.32
CA VAL A 108 13.63 -1.25 -1.26
C VAL A 108 13.51 -1.91 0.11
N GLU A 109 14.12 -1.33 1.12
CA GLU A 109 14.13 -1.91 2.48
C GLU A 109 12.72 -1.92 3.09
N ASN A 110 12.01 -0.81 3.03
CA ASN A 110 10.65 -0.68 3.53
C ASN A 110 9.75 -0.03 2.47
N PRO A 111 9.06 -0.84 1.64
CA PRO A 111 8.19 -0.33 0.57
C PRO A 111 7.08 0.59 1.07
N ILE A 112 6.47 0.27 2.21
CA ILE A 112 5.35 1.03 2.76
C ILE A 112 5.80 2.41 3.21
N ALA A 113 6.88 2.50 3.98
CA ALA A 113 7.46 3.79 4.37
C ALA A 113 7.93 4.60 3.16
N GLY A 114 8.42 3.92 2.12
CA GLY A 114 8.78 4.55 0.84
C GLY A 114 7.58 5.18 0.15
N ILE A 115 6.45 4.45 0.04
CA ILE A 115 5.21 4.96 -0.55
C ILE A 115 4.66 6.14 0.28
N GLU A 116 4.70 6.06 1.62
CA GLU A 116 4.28 7.13 2.52
C GLU A 116 5.09 8.42 2.28
N ALA A 117 6.41 8.32 2.27
CA ALA A 117 7.29 9.45 2.03
C ALA A 117 7.10 10.07 0.63
N LEU A 118 6.97 9.23 -0.41
CA LEU A 118 6.66 9.68 -1.76
C LEU A 118 5.29 10.35 -1.84
N SER A 119 4.27 9.76 -1.20
CA SER A 119 2.91 10.31 -1.16
C SER A 119 2.91 11.70 -0.52
N ALA A 120 3.55 11.85 0.65
CA ALA A 120 3.65 13.12 1.36
C ALA A 120 4.37 14.20 0.52
N THR A 121 5.47 13.83 -0.13
CA THR A 121 6.26 14.76 -0.96
C THR A 121 5.51 15.16 -2.24
N THR A 122 4.91 14.18 -2.92
CA THR A 122 4.14 14.41 -4.14
C THR A 122 2.91 15.26 -3.86
N LEU A 123 2.18 14.96 -2.77
CA LEU A 123 1.03 15.76 -2.35
C LEU A 123 1.43 17.21 -2.10
N ARG A 124 2.53 17.44 -1.37
CA ARG A 124 3.04 18.80 -1.08
C ARG A 124 3.35 19.57 -2.36
N ASN A 125 3.96 18.91 -3.34
CA ASN A 125 4.30 19.55 -4.62
C ASN A 125 3.03 19.90 -5.40
N ILE A 126 2.08 18.98 -5.53
CA ILE A 126 0.83 19.21 -6.27
C ILE A 126 0.00 20.33 -5.62
N ILE A 127 -0.13 20.32 -4.29
CA ILE A 127 -0.92 21.33 -3.56
C ILE A 127 -0.22 22.70 -3.57
N GLY A 128 1.11 22.74 -3.54
CA GLY A 128 1.87 23.97 -3.63
C GLY A 128 1.65 24.76 -4.93
N ASP A 129 1.18 24.10 -5.99
CA ASP A 129 0.84 24.74 -7.27
C ASP A 129 -0.62 25.18 -7.35
N LEU A 130 -1.47 24.80 -6.37
CA LEU A 130 -2.91 25.05 -6.36
C LEU A 130 -3.30 26.07 -5.29
N ASP A 131 -4.28 26.91 -5.59
CA ASP A 131 -4.94 27.76 -4.61
C ASP A 131 -5.90 26.94 -3.73
N LEU A 132 -6.36 27.49 -2.59
CA LEU A 132 -7.27 26.82 -1.66
C LEU A 132 -8.53 26.31 -2.37
N ASP A 133 -9.20 27.15 -3.13
CA ASP A 133 -10.43 26.81 -3.83
C ASP A 133 -10.22 25.69 -4.86
N GLN A 134 -9.10 25.74 -5.59
CA GLN A 134 -8.71 24.68 -6.54
C GLN A 134 -8.44 23.36 -5.82
N THR A 135 -7.78 23.41 -4.67
CA THR A 135 -7.49 22.22 -3.87
C THR A 135 -8.76 21.53 -3.39
N LEU A 136 -9.78 22.30 -2.98
CA LEU A 136 -11.05 21.79 -2.51
C LEU A 136 -11.93 21.21 -3.63
N THR A 137 -11.84 21.76 -4.84
CA THR A 137 -12.71 21.43 -5.98
C THR A 137 -12.10 20.42 -6.95
N SER A 138 -10.76 20.30 -7.00
CA SER A 138 -10.04 19.51 -8.00
C SER A 138 -9.49 18.18 -7.49
N ARG A 139 -10.19 17.52 -6.58
CA ARG A 139 -9.74 16.24 -5.98
C ARG A 139 -9.40 15.18 -7.03
N ASP A 140 -10.19 15.05 -8.09
CA ASP A 140 -9.97 14.05 -9.14
C ASP A 140 -8.65 14.31 -9.90
N ILE A 141 -8.31 15.57 -10.11
CA ILE A 141 -7.05 15.96 -10.76
C ILE A 141 -5.87 15.63 -9.84
N ILE A 142 -5.99 15.93 -8.55
CA ILE A 142 -4.97 15.62 -7.54
C ILE A 142 -4.76 14.11 -7.47
N ASN A 143 -5.84 13.32 -7.32
CA ASN A 143 -5.80 11.86 -7.26
C ASN A 143 -5.12 11.26 -8.48
N THR A 144 -5.47 11.75 -9.69
CA THR A 144 -4.90 11.27 -10.94
C THR A 144 -3.40 11.57 -11.06
N LYS A 145 -2.99 12.80 -10.74
CA LYS A 145 -1.57 13.21 -10.76
C LYS A 145 -0.76 12.43 -9.73
N MET A 146 -1.28 12.31 -8.51
CA MET A 146 -0.63 11.52 -7.46
C MET A 146 -0.44 10.07 -7.89
N ARG A 147 -1.51 9.43 -8.38
CA ARG A 147 -1.44 8.04 -8.86
C ARG A 147 -0.35 7.87 -9.91
N GLN A 148 -0.30 8.74 -10.91
CA GLN A 148 0.68 8.65 -11.99
C GLN A 148 2.12 8.76 -11.46
N ILE A 149 2.40 9.77 -10.65
CA ILE A 149 3.75 9.99 -10.11
C ILE A 149 4.17 8.86 -9.17
N LEU A 150 3.25 8.37 -8.33
CA LEU A 150 3.54 7.28 -7.42
C LEU A 150 3.75 5.95 -8.16
N ASP A 151 2.94 5.65 -9.18
CA ASP A 151 3.06 4.45 -10.00
C ASP A 151 4.43 4.40 -10.70
N ASP A 152 4.82 5.50 -11.35
CA ASP A 152 6.13 5.62 -12.02
C ASP A 152 7.30 5.47 -11.04
N ALA A 153 7.18 6.03 -9.83
CA ALA A 153 8.23 5.98 -8.81
C ALA A 153 8.35 4.62 -8.12
N THR A 154 7.26 3.84 -8.04
CA THR A 154 7.23 2.55 -7.33
C THR A 154 7.40 1.35 -8.25
N ASP A 155 7.34 1.53 -9.56
CA ASP A 155 7.57 0.46 -10.56
C ASP A 155 8.91 -0.28 -10.36
N PRO A 156 10.06 0.39 -10.08
CA PRO A 156 11.32 -0.28 -9.78
C PRO A 156 11.29 -1.17 -8.52
N TRP A 157 10.31 -0.98 -7.65
CA TRP A 157 10.10 -1.79 -6.45
C TRP A 157 9.14 -2.96 -6.66
N GLY A 158 8.68 -3.16 -7.90
CA GLY A 158 7.70 -4.20 -8.25
C GLY A 158 6.32 -3.94 -7.63
N ILE A 159 5.94 -2.67 -7.49
CA ILE A 159 4.66 -2.22 -6.95
C ILE A 159 3.93 -1.45 -8.04
N LYS A 160 2.64 -1.72 -8.19
CA LYS A 160 1.74 -0.97 -9.05
C LYS A 160 0.71 -0.24 -8.22
N VAL A 161 0.73 1.09 -8.29
CA VAL A 161 -0.28 1.93 -7.65
C VAL A 161 -1.52 1.98 -8.55
N THR A 162 -2.61 1.38 -8.08
CA THR A 162 -3.86 1.30 -8.84
C THR A 162 -4.70 2.56 -8.69
N ARG A 163 -4.76 3.11 -7.47
CA ARG A 163 -5.56 4.27 -7.14
C ARG A 163 -4.98 5.04 -5.95
N VAL A 164 -5.15 6.35 -5.97
CA VAL A 164 -4.87 7.23 -4.84
C VAL A 164 -6.10 8.07 -4.60
N GLU A 165 -6.50 8.21 -3.36
CA GLU A 165 -7.66 9.01 -2.94
C GLU A 165 -7.28 10.01 -1.87
N VAL A 166 -7.60 11.27 -2.09
CA VAL A 166 -7.60 12.29 -1.05
C VAL A 166 -8.86 12.13 -0.21
N LYS A 167 -8.69 11.78 1.06
CA LYS A 167 -9.78 11.46 1.99
C LYS A 167 -10.39 12.72 2.58
N ASN A 168 -9.61 13.47 3.35
CA ASN A 168 -10.03 14.71 3.97
C ASN A 168 -9.07 15.85 3.59
N ILE A 169 -9.63 17.04 3.42
CA ILE A 169 -8.89 18.28 3.25
C ILE A 169 -9.39 19.20 4.35
N LEU A 170 -8.53 19.48 5.34
CA LEU A 170 -8.86 20.23 6.54
C LEU A 170 -8.09 21.56 6.55
N PRO A 171 -8.70 22.67 6.10
CA PRO A 171 -8.12 24.01 6.26
C PRO A 171 -8.13 24.45 7.72
N PRO A 172 -7.38 25.49 8.11
CA PRO A 172 -7.41 26.07 9.46
C PRO A 172 -8.83 26.49 9.88
N LYS A 173 -9.11 26.41 11.18
CA LYS A 173 -10.44 26.71 11.73
C LYS A 173 -10.95 28.11 11.38
N ASP A 174 -10.07 29.09 11.33
CA ASP A 174 -10.42 30.48 10.98
C ASP A 174 -10.93 30.58 9.53
N ILE A 175 -10.28 29.87 8.63
CA ILE A 175 -10.69 29.77 7.22
C ILE A 175 -11.99 28.99 7.07
N GLN A 176 -12.15 27.86 7.78
CA GLN A 176 -13.40 27.10 7.79
C GLN A 176 -14.58 28.01 8.21
N SER A 177 -14.43 28.75 9.32
CA SER A 177 -15.46 29.65 9.81
C SER A 177 -15.80 30.80 8.85
N ALA A 178 -14.79 31.34 8.15
CA ALA A 178 -14.99 32.35 7.12
C ALA A 178 -15.74 31.78 5.90
N MET A 179 -15.37 30.59 5.43
CA MET A 179 -16.04 29.89 4.32
C MET A 179 -17.50 29.57 4.68
N GLU A 180 -17.79 29.10 5.89
CA GLU A 180 -19.15 28.83 6.35
C GLU A 180 -20.03 30.08 6.33
N LYS A 181 -19.51 31.22 6.79
CA LYS A 181 -20.19 32.50 6.75
C LYS A 181 -20.46 32.96 5.31
N GLN A 182 -19.47 32.82 4.44
CA GLN A 182 -19.60 33.16 3.02
C GLN A 182 -20.65 32.28 2.33
N MET A 183 -20.60 30.97 2.52
CA MET A 183 -21.56 30.03 1.96
C MET A 183 -23.00 30.30 2.45
N ARG A 184 -23.14 30.66 3.73
CA ARG A 184 -24.46 31.04 4.30
C ARG A 184 -25.01 32.30 3.60
N ALA A 185 -24.20 33.35 3.47
CA ALA A 185 -24.56 34.57 2.82
C ALA A 185 -24.94 34.36 1.33
N GLU A 186 -24.18 33.50 0.65
CA GLU A 186 -24.47 33.14 -0.75
C GLU A 186 -25.78 32.37 -0.90
N ARG A 187 -26.07 31.41 -0.02
CA ARG A 187 -27.38 30.72 0.00
C ARG A 187 -28.52 31.66 0.26
N GLU A 188 -28.42 32.56 1.23
CA GLU A 188 -29.44 33.57 1.49
C GLU A 188 -29.66 34.50 0.31
N LYS A 189 -28.59 34.89 -0.39
CA LYS A 189 -28.70 35.68 -1.61
C LYS A 189 -29.42 34.92 -2.73
N ARG A 190 -29.08 33.65 -2.96
CA ARG A 190 -29.76 32.81 -3.97
C ARG A 190 -31.22 32.60 -3.65
N GLU A 191 -31.54 32.34 -2.37
CA GLU A 191 -32.93 32.21 -1.91
C GLU A 191 -33.75 33.46 -2.19
N LYS A 192 -33.23 34.67 -1.86
CA LYS A 192 -33.90 35.94 -2.16
C LYS A 192 -34.12 36.19 -3.65
N ILE A 193 -33.13 35.79 -4.50
CA ILE A 193 -33.26 35.90 -5.93
C ILE A 193 -34.37 34.98 -6.45
N LEU A 194 -34.41 33.71 -6.02
CA LEU A 194 -35.43 32.75 -6.41
C LEU A 194 -36.86 33.18 -5.99
N ILE A 195 -37.01 33.76 -4.80
CA ILE A 195 -38.27 34.28 -4.29
C ILE A 195 -38.70 35.45 -5.18
N ALA A 196 -37.82 36.41 -5.48
CA ALA A 196 -38.13 37.56 -6.31
C ALA A 196 -38.46 37.18 -7.77
N GLU A 197 -37.78 36.13 -8.30
CA GLU A 197 -38.14 35.59 -9.63
C GLU A 197 -39.49 34.87 -9.64
N GLY A 198 -39.81 34.14 -8.55
CA GLY A 198 -41.11 33.48 -8.38
C GLY A 198 -42.28 34.47 -8.29
N GLU A 199 -42.08 35.58 -7.56
CA GLU A 199 -43.09 36.65 -7.46
C GLU A 199 -43.31 37.39 -8.81
N LYS A 200 -42.28 37.45 -9.65
CA LYS A 200 -42.34 38.11 -10.96
C LYS A 200 -43.06 37.27 -12.04
N THR A 201 -43.11 35.96 -11.82
CA THR A 201 -43.74 34.99 -12.77
C THR A 201 -45.16 34.59 -12.35
N SER A 202 -45.65 35.03 -11.22
CA SER A 202 -47.03 34.88 -10.74
C SER A 202 -47.87 36.13 -11.06
#